data_33dc0bfda0d6f43f32c1dbb25be3d795
#
_entry.id   33dc0bfda0d6f43f32c1dbb25be3d795
#
_cell.length_a   1.000
_cell.length_b   1.000
_cell.length_c   1.000
_cell.angle_alpha   90.00
_cell.angle_beta   90.00
_cell.angle_gamma   90.00
#
_symmetry.space_group_name_H-M   'P 1'
#
loop_
_entity.id
_entity.type
_entity.pdbx_description
1 polymer ?
#
loop_
_entity_poly.entity_id
_entity_poly.type
_entity_poly.pdbx_seq_one_letter_code
_entity_poly.pdbx_strand_id
1 'polypeptide(L)' 'MADTGKLKRENTALLRQAMQHGSAGKNDLARLTHLSFPTVSRIVDEMVERGEAQEIGTAASTGGRCAMQYRL' A
#
# COMPACT_ATOMS: atom_id res chain seq x y z
N MET A 1 -9.79 20.51 -11.26
CA MET A 1 -9.26 20.79 -10.51
C MET A 1 -9.25 20.08 -9.29
N ALA A 2 -10.11 19.90 -8.54
CA ALA A 2 -10.07 19.21 -7.30
C ALA A 2 -9.97 17.72 -7.41
N ASP A 3 -10.04 17.22 -8.59
CA ASP A 3 -10.12 15.79 -8.79
C ASP A 3 -8.89 15.05 -8.35
N THR A 4 -7.72 15.68 -8.44
CA THR A 4 -6.50 15.00 -8.05
C THR A 4 -6.50 14.65 -6.57
N GLY A 5 -6.92 15.60 -5.73
CA GLY A 5 -6.97 15.33 -4.29
C GLY A 5 -8.04 14.33 -3.92
N LYS A 6 -9.18 14.39 -4.60
CA LYS A 6 -10.26 13.45 -4.34
C LYS A 6 -9.87 12.03 -4.73
N LEU A 7 -9.26 11.87 -5.91
CA LEU A 7 -8.82 10.57 -6.38
C LEU A 7 -7.78 9.98 -5.45
N LYS A 8 -6.86 10.82 -4.99
CA LYS A 8 -5.82 10.36 -4.07
C LYS A 8 -6.43 9.88 -2.77
N ARG A 9 -7.43 10.60 -2.25
CA ARG A 9 -8.09 10.19 -1.01
C ARG A 9 -8.85 8.89 -1.18
N GLU A 10 -9.50 8.72 -2.32
CA GLU A 10 -10.22 7.48 -2.60
C GLU A 10 -9.25 6.32 -2.71
N ASN A 11 -8.13 6.51 -3.38
CA ASN A 11 -7.12 5.46 -3.52
C ASN A 11 -6.50 5.13 -2.18
N THR A 12 -6.24 6.14 -1.36
CA THR A 12 -5.70 5.90 -0.01
C THR A 12 -6.68 5.10 0.82
N ALA A 13 -7.98 5.40 0.71
CA ALA A 13 -8.99 4.67 1.44
C ALA A 13 -9.05 3.20 1.00
N LEU A 14 -8.90 2.95 -0.29
CA LEU A 14 -8.86 1.58 -0.80
C LEU A 14 -7.67 0.82 -0.23
N LEU A 15 -6.52 1.47 -0.18
CA LEU A 15 -5.32 0.85 0.36
C LEU A 15 -5.45 0.59 1.86
N ARG A 16 -6.02 1.56 2.58
CA ARG A 16 -6.25 1.39 4.01
C ARG A 16 -7.17 0.21 4.27
N GLN A 17 -8.22 0.09 3.47
CA GLN A 17 -9.15 -1.01 3.61
C GLN A 17 -8.46 -2.35 3.31
N ALA A 18 -7.63 -2.39 2.29
CA ALA A 18 -6.92 -3.61 1.93
C ALA A 18 -5.95 -4.04 3.03
N MET A 19 -5.37 -3.07 3.76
CA MET A 19 -4.43 -3.37 4.84
C MET A 19 -5.09 -3.70 6.16
N GLN A 20 -6.40 -3.55 6.27
CA GLN A 20 -7.11 -3.86 7.51
C GLN A 20 -7.07 -5.34 7.84
N HIS A 21 -6.88 -6.17 6.84
CA HIS A 21 -6.86 -7.62 7.05
C HIS A 21 -5.47 -8.15 7.40
N GLY A 22 -4.50 -7.29 7.55
CA GLY A 22 -3.16 -7.69 7.91
C GLY A 22 -2.12 -6.99 7.06
N SER A 23 -0.89 -7.48 7.14
CA SER A 23 0.19 -6.89 6.37
C SER A 23 0.14 -7.33 4.91
N ALA A 24 0.65 -6.50 4.04
CA ALA A 24 0.70 -6.80 2.62
C ALA A 24 1.85 -6.02 1.98
N GLY A 25 2.41 -6.58 0.92
CA GLY A 25 3.41 -5.86 0.13
C GLY A 25 2.75 -4.97 -0.89
N LYS A 26 3.53 -4.09 -1.51
CA LYS A 26 3.01 -3.16 -2.50
C LYS A 26 2.41 -3.89 -3.71
N ASN A 27 3.00 -5.01 -4.12
CA ASN A 27 2.47 -5.79 -5.23
C ASN A 27 1.10 -6.37 -4.89
N ASP A 28 0.95 -6.87 -3.67
CA ASP A 28 -0.33 -7.41 -3.24
C ASP A 28 -1.38 -6.32 -3.17
N LEU A 29 -1.01 -5.15 -2.67
CA LEU A 29 -1.93 -4.04 -2.58
C LEU A 29 -2.37 -3.56 -3.95
N ALA A 30 -1.44 -3.54 -4.91
CA ALA A 30 -1.79 -3.15 -6.27
C ALA A 30 -2.82 -4.13 -6.86
N ARG A 31 -2.64 -5.42 -6.58
CA ARG A 31 -3.56 -6.42 -7.08
C ARG A 31 -4.92 -6.34 -6.41
N LEU A 32 -4.93 -6.15 -5.10
CA LEU A 32 -6.17 -6.08 -4.35
C LEU A 32 -7.01 -4.84 -4.66
N THR A 33 -6.35 -3.74 -4.95
CA THR A 33 -7.03 -2.48 -5.18
C THR A 33 -7.24 -2.18 -6.66
N HIS A 34 -6.62 -2.97 -7.53
CA HIS A 34 -6.64 -2.74 -8.98
C HIS A 34 -5.99 -1.41 -9.36
N LEU A 35 -5.13 -0.89 -8.51
CA LEU A 35 -4.36 0.31 -8.81
C LEU A 35 -3.01 -0.09 -9.38
N SER A 36 -2.39 0.84 -10.13
CA SER A 36 -1.07 0.56 -10.67
C SER A 36 -0.04 0.54 -9.55
N PHE A 37 1.04 -0.22 -9.76
CA PHE A 37 2.10 -0.30 -8.77
C PHE A 37 2.71 1.07 -8.42
N PRO A 38 3.02 1.94 -9.40
CA PRO A 38 3.56 3.26 -9.04
C PRO A 38 2.61 4.08 -8.16
N THR A 39 1.31 3.98 -8.42
CA THR A 39 0.32 4.68 -7.61
C THR A 39 0.31 4.14 -6.19
N VAL A 40 0.29 2.82 -6.04
CA VAL A 40 0.31 2.18 -4.74
C VAL A 40 1.59 2.53 -3.99
N SER A 41 2.73 2.46 -4.67
CA SER A 41 4.01 2.74 -4.06
C SER A 41 4.05 4.16 -3.49
N ARG A 42 3.59 5.13 -4.26
CA ARG A 42 3.58 6.52 -3.82
C ARG A 42 2.69 6.71 -2.59
N ILE A 43 1.50 6.16 -2.64
CA ILE A 43 0.55 6.36 -1.56
C ILE A 43 1.01 5.66 -0.29
N VAL A 44 1.51 4.44 -0.41
CA VAL A 44 1.99 3.70 0.75
C VAL A 44 3.18 4.43 1.39
N ASP A 45 4.10 4.93 0.56
CA ASP A 45 5.24 5.68 1.09
C ASP A 45 4.78 6.92 1.85
N GLU A 46 3.77 7.62 1.34
CA GLU A 46 3.22 8.77 2.03
C GLU A 46 2.55 8.38 3.34
N MET A 47 1.86 7.26 3.35
CA MET A 47 1.23 6.78 4.57
C MET A 47 2.28 6.45 5.64
N VAL A 48 3.39 5.87 5.22
CA VAL A 48 4.48 5.59 6.15
C VAL A 48 5.07 6.88 6.70
N GLU A 49 5.27 7.88 5.85
CA GLU A 49 5.81 9.15 6.28
C GLU A 49 4.90 9.84 7.29
N ARG A 50 3.60 9.69 7.13
CA ARG A 50 2.64 10.31 8.04
C ARG A 50 2.41 9.50 9.30
N GLY A 51 2.98 8.32 9.38
CA GLY A 51 2.75 7.44 10.52
C GLY A 51 1.43 6.67 10.43
N GLU A 52 0.77 6.70 9.28
CA GLU A 52 -0.48 5.96 9.11
C GLU A 52 -0.24 4.48 8.80
N ALA A 53 0.90 4.18 8.21
CA ALA A 53 1.26 2.80 7.93
C ALA A 53 2.67 2.54 8.43
N GLN A 54 3.00 1.28 8.66
CA GLN A 54 4.30 0.89 9.16
C GLN A 54 4.94 -0.12 8.23
N GLU A 55 6.26 0.02 8.05
CA GLU A 55 7.03 -0.98 7.37
C GLU A 55 7.41 -2.00 8.43
N ILE A 56 7.00 -3.23 8.25
CA ILE A 56 7.24 -4.26 9.26
C ILE A 56 8.32 -5.25 8.84
N GLY A 57 9.08 -4.90 7.82
CA GLY A 57 10.18 -5.74 7.37
C GLY A 57 9.78 -6.59 6.19
N THR A 58 10.70 -7.42 5.75
CA THR A 58 10.46 -8.27 4.59
C THR A 58 9.97 -9.62 5.05
N ALA A 59 9.04 -10.17 4.28
CA ALA A 59 8.56 -11.52 4.51
C ALA A 59 9.14 -12.41 3.41
N ALA A 60 9.61 -13.58 3.80
CA ALA A 60 10.10 -14.54 2.83
C ALA A 60 8.92 -14.99 1.98
N SER A 61 9.05 -14.88 0.68
CA SER A 61 8.02 -15.37 -0.19
C SER A 61 8.48 -16.67 -0.82
N THR A 62 7.54 -17.41 -1.32
CA THR A 62 7.83 -18.63 -2.04
C THR A 62 8.69 -18.29 -3.25
N GLY A 63 9.81 -18.95 -3.41
CA GLY A 63 10.68 -18.63 -4.51
C GLY A 63 11.89 -17.78 -4.13
N GLY A 64 12.05 -17.49 -2.85
CA GLY A 64 13.27 -16.85 -2.38
C GLY A 64 13.30 -15.34 -2.47
N ARG A 65 12.23 -14.70 -2.90
CA ARG A 65 12.19 -13.24 -2.92
C ARG A 65 11.60 -12.73 -1.63
N CYS A 66 12.16 -11.61 -1.17
CA CYS A 66 11.63 -10.94 0.01
C CYS A 66 10.99 -9.63 -0.42
N ALA A 67 9.81 -9.36 0.08
CA ALA A 67 9.11 -8.13 -0.22
C ALA A 67 8.77 -7.43 1.08
N MET A 68 8.99 -6.11 1.11
CA MET A 68 8.67 -5.31 2.27
C MET A 68 7.17 -5.37 2.52
N GLN A 69 6.78 -5.64 3.74
CA GLN A 69 5.39 -5.70 4.14
C GLN A 69 5.00 -4.43 4.86
N TYR A 70 3.75 -4.03 4.70
CA TYR A 70 3.21 -2.82 5.31
C TYR A 70 1.92 -3.14 6.04
N ARG A 71 1.65 -2.41 7.10
CA ARG A 71 0.40 -2.56 7.85
C ARG A 71 0.02 -1.22 8.44
N LEU A 72 -1.23 -1.09 8.82
CA LEU A 72 -1.72 0.11 9.50
C LEU A 72 -1.27 0.19 10.95
#